data_4e33fa4fae51c243abf87b40e3ca6f3e
#
_entry.id   4e33fa4fae51c243abf87b40e3ca6f3e
#
_cell.length_a   1.000
_cell.length_b   1.000
_cell.length_c   1.000
_cell.angle_alpha   90.00
_cell.angle_beta   90.00
_cell.angle_gamma   90.00
#
_symmetry.space_group_name_H-M   'P 1'
#
loop_
_entity.id
_entity.type
_entity.pdbx_description
1 polymer ?
#
loop_
_entity_poly.entity_id
_entity_poly.type
_entity_poly.pdbx_seq_one_letter_code
_entity_poly.pdbx_strand_id
1 'polypeptide(L)'
;MSKFADIYGHEQIKEHLQNAIRLNKVSHAYIFNGPMGSGKKMTAGIFAETLQCERHGQEPCGTCHSCIQSESGNQPDIIWVHHEKPGSIGVDDVREQVIGDMQIKPYSSRYKIYIIDEAEKLTQQAQNALLKTIEEPPAYGIIILLTTNADTFLQ
;
A
#
# COMPACT_ATOMS: atom_id res chain seq x y z
N MET A 1 -6.16 -18.30 3.35
CA MET A 1 -5.14 -17.41 2.79
C MET A 1 -5.64 -16.68 1.57
N SER A 2 -5.41 -15.37 1.50
CA SER A 2 -5.94 -14.54 0.42
C SER A 2 -4.96 -14.44 -0.74
N LYS A 3 -5.47 -14.56 -1.96
CA LYS A 3 -4.71 -14.44 -3.20
C LYS A 3 -5.49 -13.57 -4.17
N PHE A 4 -4.83 -13.08 -5.22
CA PHE A 4 -5.53 -12.36 -6.28
C PHE A 4 -6.68 -13.18 -6.87
N ALA A 5 -6.50 -14.48 -6.98
CA ALA A 5 -7.54 -15.37 -7.49
C ALA A 5 -8.80 -15.39 -6.61
N ASP A 6 -8.69 -15.00 -5.34
CA ASP A 6 -9.81 -14.96 -4.42
C ASP A 6 -10.62 -13.67 -4.52
N ILE A 7 -10.15 -12.69 -5.28
CA ILE A 7 -10.87 -11.42 -5.48
C ILE A 7 -11.90 -11.60 -6.58
N TYR A 8 -13.18 -11.35 -6.25
CA TYR A 8 -14.25 -11.41 -7.22
C TYR A 8 -14.36 -10.08 -7.97
N GLY A 9 -14.40 -10.17 -9.30
CA GLY A 9 -14.44 -8.98 -10.13
C GLY A 9 -13.10 -8.26 -10.21
N HIS A 10 -13.13 -7.01 -10.64
CA HIS A 10 -11.94 -6.16 -10.75
C HIS A 10 -10.82 -6.76 -11.61
N GLU A 11 -11.21 -7.46 -12.68
CA GLU A 11 -10.24 -8.18 -13.52
C GLU A 11 -9.16 -7.28 -14.11
N GLN A 12 -9.53 -6.06 -14.52
CA GLN A 12 -8.58 -5.11 -15.09
C GLN A 12 -7.55 -4.66 -14.04
N ILE A 13 -8.00 -4.41 -12.82
CA ILE A 13 -7.12 -3.99 -11.73
C ILE A 13 -6.18 -5.12 -11.35
N LYS A 14 -6.71 -6.33 -11.19
CA LYS A 14 -5.88 -7.50 -10.88
C LYS A 14 -4.81 -7.72 -11.93
N GLU A 15 -5.21 -7.68 -13.20
CA GLU A 15 -4.28 -7.85 -14.31
C GLU A 15 -3.20 -6.77 -14.31
N HIS A 16 -3.59 -5.51 -14.08
CA HIS A 16 -2.65 -4.40 -14.03
C HIS A 16 -1.61 -4.60 -12.92
N LEU A 17 -2.05 -4.96 -11.71
CA LEU A 17 -1.15 -5.16 -10.58
C LEU A 17 -0.24 -6.37 -10.80
N GLN A 18 -0.79 -7.48 -11.27
CA GLN A 18 0.01 -8.68 -11.52
C GLN A 18 1.01 -8.47 -12.65
N ASN A 19 0.64 -7.72 -13.68
CA ASN A 19 1.56 -7.36 -14.75
C ASN A 19 2.69 -6.46 -14.27
N ALA A 20 2.39 -5.51 -13.39
CA ALA A 20 3.42 -4.65 -12.81
C ALA A 20 4.47 -5.49 -12.05
N ILE A 21 4.01 -6.50 -11.31
CA ILE A 21 4.90 -7.41 -10.60
C ILE A 21 5.72 -8.24 -11.58
N ARG A 22 5.05 -8.85 -12.56
CA ARG A 22 5.67 -9.73 -13.55
C ARG A 22 6.75 -9.00 -14.37
N LEU A 23 6.47 -7.76 -14.75
CA LEU A 23 7.37 -6.95 -15.58
C LEU A 23 8.39 -6.15 -14.76
N ASN A 24 8.34 -6.27 -13.44
CA ASN A 24 9.20 -5.52 -12.52
C ASN A 24 9.06 -4.00 -12.73
N LYS A 25 7.83 -3.53 -12.93
CA LYS A 25 7.50 -2.12 -13.17
C LYS A 25 6.52 -1.62 -12.12
N VAL A 26 6.81 -1.89 -10.85
CA VAL A 26 5.97 -1.45 -9.75
C VAL A 26 6.18 0.04 -9.53
N SER A 27 5.08 0.78 -9.42
CA SER A 27 5.10 2.22 -9.16
C SER A 27 5.35 2.51 -7.68
N HIS A 28 5.84 3.71 -7.39
CA HIS A 28 6.04 4.14 -6.01
C HIS A 28 4.76 4.62 -5.33
N ALA A 29 3.69 4.83 -6.09
CA ALA A 29 2.41 5.27 -5.56
C ALA A 29 1.25 4.66 -6.34
N TYR A 30 0.21 4.26 -5.61
CA TYR A 30 -1.03 3.74 -6.17
C TYR A 30 -2.20 4.40 -5.44
N ILE A 31 -3.27 4.67 -6.19
CA ILE A 31 -4.53 5.13 -5.62
C ILE A 31 -5.60 4.11 -6.01
N PHE A 32 -6.18 3.44 -5.01
CA PHE A 32 -7.29 2.51 -5.24
C PHE A 32 -8.58 3.26 -4.92
N ASN A 33 -9.35 3.56 -5.96
CA ASN A 33 -10.58 4.31 -5.85
C ASN A 33 -11.78 3.38 -6.03
N GLY A 34 -12.76 3.50 -5.15
CA GLY A 34 -13.98 2.70 -5.24
C GLY A 34 -14.87 2.91 -4.03
N PRO A 35 -16.14 2.48 -4.12
CA PRO A 35 -17.07 2.64 -3.01
C PRO A 35 -16.68 1.78 -1.81
N MET A 36 -17.25 2.08 -0.66
CA MET A 36 -17.07 1.26 0.53
C MET A 36 -17.51 -0.18 0.22
N GLY A 37 -16.78 -1.14 0.74
CA GLY A 37 -17.10 -2.55 0.52
C GLY A 37 -16.71 -3.11 -0.84
N SER A 38 -15.94 -2.36 -1.63
CA SER A 38 -15.50 -2.81 -2.95
C SER A 38 -14.26 -3.72 -2.91
N GLY A 39 -13.74 -4.02 -1.71
CA GLY A 39 -12.58 -4.89 -1.56
C GLY A 39 -11.23 -4.19 -1.70
N LYS A 40 -11.20 -2.87 -1.56
CA LYS A 40 -9.94 -2.11 -1.66
C LYS A 40 -8.88 -2.58 -0.67
N LYS A 41 -9.26 -2.74 0.58
CA LYS A 41 -8.32 -3.18 1.64
C LYS A 41 -7.80 -4.57 1.35
N MET A 42 -8.67 -5.48 0.94
CA MET A 42 -8.27 -6.84 0.59
C MET A 42 -7.29 -6.83 -0.57
N THR A 43 -7.60 -6.09 -1.63
CA THR A 43 -6.74 -5.97 -2.81
C THR A 43 -5.38 -5.38 -2.45
N ALA A 44 -5.37 -4.31 -1.66
CA ALA A 44 -4.12 -3.67 -1.21
C ALA A 44 -3.27 -4.62 -0.37
N GLY A 45 -3.91 -5.35 0.54
CA GLY A 45 -3.22 -6.32 1.38
C GLY A 45 -2.60 -7.45 0.59
N ILE A 46 -3.34 -7.99 -0.38
CA ILE A 46 -2.84 -9.06 -1.25
C ILE A 46 -1.69 -8.55 -2.14
N PHE A 47 -1.82 -7.36 -2.69
CA PHE A 47 -0.78 -6.77 -3.52
C PHE A 47 0.50 -6.56 -2.70
N ALA A 48 0.38 -6.00 -1.50
CA ALA A 48 1.52 -5.79 -0.61
C ALA A 48 2.19 -7.12 -0.23
N GLU A 49 1.38 -8.12 0.14
CA GLU A 49 1.91 -9.45 0.48
C GLU A 49 2.65 -10.07 -0.70
N THR A 50 2.09 -9.94 -1.90
CA THR A 50 2.71 -10.47 -3.12
C THR A 50 4.06 -9.81 -3.40
N LEU A 51 4.13 -8.47 -3.24
CA LEU A 51 5.37 -7.72 -3.44
C LEU A 51 6.46 -8.12 -2.45
N GLN A 52 6.08 -8.46 -1.22
CA GLN A 52 7.01 -8.86 -0.17
C GLN A 52 7.28 -10.36 -0.14
N CYS A 53 6.56 -11.15 -0.93
CA CYS A 53 6.73 -12.59 -0.98
C CYS A 53 8.14 -12.95 -1.43
N GLU A 54 8.79 -13.85 -0.70
CA GLU A 54 10.17 -14.22 -0.94
C GLU A 54 10.35 -15.03 -2.22
N ARG A 55 9.27 -15.59 -2.77
CA ARG A 55 9.31 -16.34 -4.03
C ARG A 55 9.12 -15.48 -5.27
N HIS A 56 8.78 -14.21 -5.08
CA HIS A 56 8.69 -13.20 -6.15
C HIS A 56 7.75 -13.59 -7.31
N GLY A 57 6.65 -14.29 -7.01
CA GLY A 57 5.65 -14.65 -8.00
C GLY A 57 4.57 -13.59 -8.16
N GLN A 58 3.53 -13.93 -8.91
CA GLN A 58 2.38 -13.07 -9.15
C GLN A 58 1.25 -13.27 -8.14
N GLU A 59 1.41 -14.24 -7.25
CA GLU A 59 0.52 -14.50 -6.13
C GLU A 59 1.36 -14.70 -4.88
N PRO A 60 0.84 -14.38 -3.70
CA PRO A 60 1.57 -14.70 -2.48
C PRO A 60 1.66 -16.22 -2.33
N CYS A 61 2.84 -16.73 -2.02
CA CYS A 61 3.03 -18.18 -1.90
C CYS A 61 2.35 -18.75 -0.66
N GLY A 62 2.20 -17.92 0.37
CA GLY A 62 1.52 -18.29 1.61
C GLY A 62 2.34 -19.10 2.59
N THR A 63 3.51 -19.54 2.20
CA THR A 63 4.34 -20.44 3.02
C THR A 63 5.69 -19.86 3.40
N CYS A 64 6.15 -18.79 2.74
CA CYS A 64 7.40 -18.16 3.12
C CYS A 64 7.21 -17.32 4.40
N HIS A 65 8.31 -16.98 5.04
CA HIS A 65 8.29 -16.21 6.28
C HIS A 65 7.52 -14.88 6.12
N SER A 66 7.75 -14.16 5.03
CA SER A 66 7.08 -12.90 4.74
C SER A 66 5.56 -13.07 4.62
N CYS A 67 5.10 -14.09 3.88
CA CYS A 67 3.67 -14.34 3.73
C CYS A 67 3.02 -14.69 5.07
N ILE A 68 3.69 -15.49 5.88
CA ILE A 68 3.18 -15.86 7.21
C ILE A 68 3.06 -14.61 8.09
N GLN A 69 4.07 -13.74 8.07
CA GLN A 69 4.03 -12.48 8.81
C GLN A 69 2.92 -11.56 8.32
N SER A 70 2.71 -11.49 7.00
CA SER A 70 1.65 -10.66 6.42
C SER A 70 0.26 -11.12 6.87
N GLU A 71 0.02 -12.43 6.86
CA GLU A 71 -1.26 -12.98 7.27
C GLU A 71 -1.56 -12.72 8.75
N SER A 72 -0.55 -12.72 9.59
CA SER A 72 -0.70 -12.46 11.02
C SER A 72 -0.67 -10.97 11.38
N GLY A 73 -0.46 -10.08 10.40
CA GLY A 73 -0.36 -8.64 10.65
C GLY A 73 0.97 -8.19 11.23
N ASN A 74 2.00 -9.02 11.15
CA ASN A 74 3.29 -8.76 11.77
C ASN A 74 4.44 -8.51 10.77
N GLN A 75 4.13 -8.33 9.49
CA GLN A 75 5.16 -8.00 8.50
C GLN A 75 5.64 -6.57 8.73
N PRO A 76 6.91 -6.37 9.17
CA PRO A 76 7.37 -5.04 9.58
C PRO A 76 7.51 -4.05 8.42
N ASP A 77 7.60 -4.55 7.20
CA ASP A 77 7.76 -3.71 6.01
C ASP A 77 6.46 -3.49 5.24
N ILE A 78 5.32 -3.88 5.83
CA ILE A 78 3.98 -3.50 5.39
C ILE A 78 3.33 -2.73 6.53
N ILE A 79 3.14 -1.43 6.32
CA ILE A 79 2.68 -0.53 7.37
C ILE A 79 1.30 0.01 7.02
N TRP A 80 0.30 -0.32 7.85
CA TRP A 80 -1.02 0.26 7.77
C TRP A 80 -1.02 1.50 8.65
N VAL A 81 -1.19 2.66 8.05
CA VAL A 81 -1.09 3.93 8.77
C VAL A 81 -2.27 4.10 9.70
N HIS A 82 -2.00 4.48 10.94
CA HIS A 82 -3.00 4.76 11.98
C HIS A 82 -3.16 6.25 12.19
N HIS A 83 -4.36 6.66 12.59
CA HIS A 83 -4.61 8.04 12.98
C HIS A 83 -5.51 8.09 14.23
N GLU A 84 -5.21 9.03 15.13
CA GLU A 84 -5.95 9.14 16.39
C GLU A 84 -7.30 9.81 16.20
N LYS A 85 -7.38 10.80 15.32
CA LYS A 85 -8.62 11.51 15.06
C LYS A 85 -9.46 10.74 14.04
N PRO A 86 -10.71 10.39 14.37
CA PRO A 86 -11.52 9.58 13.45
C PRO A 86 -11.87 10.28 12.14
N GLY A 87 -11.90 11.61 12.13
CA GLY A 87 -12.30 12.38 10.96
C GLY A 87 -11.17 12.90 10.09
N SER A 88 -9.91 12.76 10.52
CA SER A 88 -8.79 13.31 9.76
C SER A 88 -7.50 12.53 9.98
N ILE A 89 -6.66 12.52 8.93
CA ILE A 89 -5.31 12.00 8.99
C ILE A 89 -4.39 13.21 8.84
N GLY A 90 -3.72 13.56 9.94
CA GLY A 90 -2.91 14.77 9.98
C GLY A 90 -1.51 14.60 9.43
N VAL A 91 -0.82 15.72 9.25
CA VAL A 91 0.55 15.73 8.75
C VAL A 91 1.51 15.00 9.69
N ASP A 92 1.26 15.04 11.00
CA ASP A 92 2.10 14.33 11.97
C ASP A 92 1.99 12.81 11.83
N ASP A 93 0.77 12.31 11.56
CA ASP A 93 0.57 10.88 11.30
C ASP A 93 1.43 10.42 10.11
N VAL A 94 1.43 11.23 9.05
CA VAL A 94 2.16 10.92 7.82
C VAL A 94 3.68 11.06 8.04
N ARG A 95 4.11 12.12 8.73
CA ARG A 95 5.53 12.34 8.98
C ARG A 95 6.15 11.22 9.81
N GLU A 96 5.46 10.78 10.84
CA GLU A 96 5.98 9.75 11.74
C GLU A 96 5.93 8.37 11.11
N GLN A 97 4.79 8.01 10.52
CA GLN A 97 4.56 6.64 10.08
C GLN A 97 5.02 6.35 8.66
N VAL A 98 5.13 7.36 7.82
CA VAL A 98 5.49 7.20 6.41
C VAL A 98 6.83 7.85 6.12
N ILE A 99 6.91 9.17 6.19
CA ILE A 99 8.08 9.92 5.71
C ILE A 99 9.34 9.59 6.52
N GLY A 100 9.24 9.64 7.84
CA GLY A 100 10.36 9.33 8.72
C GLY A 100 10.77 7.87 8.63
N ASP A 101 9.79 6.97 8.62
CA ASP A 101 10.04 5.53 8.53
C ASP A 101 10.67 5.15 7.19
N MET A 102 10.29 5.82 6.12
CA MET A 102 10.80 5.55 4.77
C MET A 102 12.28 5.90 4.61
N GLN A 103 12.85 6.71 5.50
CA GLN A 103 14.28 7.00 5.50
C GLN A 103 15.12 5.80 5.95
N ILE A 104 14.48 4.82 6.57
CA ILE A 104 15.13 3.61 7.08
C ILE A 104 14.86 2.50 6.06
N LYS A 105 15.90 1.75 5.68
CA LYS A 105 15.77 0.65 4.72
C LYS A 105 14.81 -0.43 5.22
N PRO A 106 14.24 -1.25 4.33
CA PRO A 106 13.40 -2.36 4.74
C PRO A 106 14.11 -3.28 5.72
N TYR A 107 13.37 -3.81 6.67
CA TYR A 107 13.92 -4.70 7.69
C TYR A 107 14.43 -6.00 7.08
N SER A 108 13.61 -6.66 6.29
CA SER A 108 13.97 -7.93 5.68
C SER A 108 13.39 -8.12 4.29
N SER A 109 12.65 -7.15 3.80
CA SER A 109 11.89 -7.27 2.55
C SER A 109 12.52 -6.44 1.44
N ARG A 110 11.99 -6.63 0.24
CA ARG A 110 12.39 -5.91 -0.96
C ARG A 110 11.93 -4.46 -0.95
N TYR A 111 10.75 -4.22 -0.39
CA TYR A 111 10.09 -2.91 -0.35
C TYR A 111 9.66 -2.53 1.04
N LYS A 112 9.39 -1.25 1.24
CA LYS A 112 8.62 -0.73 2.37
C LYS A 112 7.31 -0.22 1.80
N ILE A 113 6.20 -0.79 2.26
CA ILE A 113 4.88 -0.50 1.72
C ILE A 113 4.01 0.15 2.79
N TYR A 114 3.44 1.30 2.45
CA TYR A 114 2.59 2.08 3.35
C TYR A 114 1.19 2.12 2.77
N ILE A 115 0.21 1.65 3.54
CA ILE A 115 -1.18 1.63 3.11
C ILE A 115 -1.97 2.62 3.96
N ILE A 116 -2.59 3.59 3.31
CA ILE A 116 -3.39 4.61 3.97
C ILE A 116 -4.85 4.38 3.56
N ASP A 117 -5.64 3.83 4.49
CA ASP A 117 -7.06 3.63 4.29
C ASP A 117 -7.79 4.94 4.56
N GLU A 118 -8.96 5.11 3.94
CA GLU A 118 -9.74 6.33 4.06
C GLU A 118 -8.90 7.58 3.75
N ALA A 119 -8.15 7.53 2.66
CA ALA A 119 -7.19 8.58 2.31
C ALA A 119 -7.85 9.92 2.00
N GLU A 120 -9.17 9.95 1.74
CA GLU A 120 -9.91 11.20 1.60
C GLU A 120 -9.89 12.02 2.90
N LYS A 121 -9.54 11.41 4.04
CA LYS A 121 -9.42 12.10 5.33
C LYS A 121 -8.08 12.80 5.53
N LEU A 122 -7.14 12.63 4.61
CA LEU A 122 -5.86 13.33 4.68
C LEU A 122 -6.06 14.83 4.63
N THR A 123 -5.45 15.57 5.58
CA THR A 123 -5.45 17.01 5.54
C THR A 123 -4.64 17.49 4.34
N GLN A 124 -4.84 18.75 3.94
CA GLN A 124 -4.09 19.31 2.82
C GLN A 124 -2.58 19.28 3.09
N GLN A 125 -2.18 19.56 4.32
CA GLN A 125 -0.77 19.50 4.72
C GLN A 125 -0.22 18.09 4.60
N ALA A 126 -1.00 17.09 5.02
CA ALA A 126 -0.62 15.69 4.92
C ALA A 126 -0.47 15.25 3.46
N GLN A 127 -1.41 15.65 2.61
CA GLN A 127 -1.33 15.37 1.17
C GLN A 127 -0.08 15.99 0.54
N ASN A 128 0.20 17.24 0.88
CA ASN A 128 1.37 17.94 0.34
C ASN A 128 2.68 17.26 0.75
N ALA A 129 2.75 16.81 2.00
CA ALA A 129 3.93 16.11 2.51
C ALA A 129 4.14 14.77 1.78
N LEU A 130 3.05 14.02 1.54
CA LEU A 130 3.12 12.77 0.78
C LEU A 130 3.54 13.01 -0.67
N LEU A 131 2.99 14.03 -1.32
CA LEU A 131 3.33 14.33 -2.72
C LEU A 131 4.80 14.65 -2.89
N LYS A 132 5.40 15.39 -1.96
CA LYS A 132 6.85 15.65 -1.98
C LYS A 132 7.65 14.37 -1.89
N THR A 133 7.23 13.45 -1.05
CA THR A 133 7.90 12.16 -0.88
C THR A 133 7.78 11.30 -2.13
N ILE A 134 6.61 11.33 -2.78
CA ILE A 134 6.36 10.58 -4.00
C ILE A 134 7.17 11.11 -5.19
N GLU A 135 7.49 12.39 -5.21
CA GLU A 135 8.30 12.99 -6.27
C GLU A 135 9.75 12.47 -6.28
N GLU A 136 10.31 12.21 -5.09
CA GLU A 136 11.67 11.71 -4.96
C GLU A 136 11.72 10.56 -3.97
N PRO A 137 11.07 9.42 -4.28
CA PRO A 137 10.98 8.31 -3.34
C PRO A 137 12.28 7.50 -3.29
N PRO A 138 12.58 6.88 -2.15
CA PRO A 138 13.62 5.84 -2.14
C PRO A 138 13.20 4.70 -3.08
N ALA A 139 14.17 3.99 -3.64
CA ALA A 139 13.91 2.92 -4.60
C ALA A 139 12.97 1.84 -4.04
N TYR A 140 12.99 1.62 -2.75
CA TYR A 140 12.19 0.59 -2.09
C TYR A 140 10.81 1.07 -1.59
N GLY A 141 10.49 2.36 -1.69
CA GLY A 141 9.28 2.93 -1.10
C GLY A 141 8.06 2.82 -1.99
N ILE A 142 6.95 2.34 -1.42
CA ILE A 142 5.67 2.25 -2.13
C ILE A 142 4.57 2.76 -1.20
N ILE A 143 3.73 3.66 -1.71
CA ILE A 143 2.60 4.22 -0.97
C ILE A 143 1.31 3.84 -1.70
N ILE A 144 0.37 3.26 -0.97
CA ILE A 144 -0.94 2.86 -1.50
C ILE A 144 -2.03 3.63 -0.75
N LEU A 145 -2.79 4.43 -1.49
CA LEU A 145 -3.90 5.20 -0.95
C LEU A 145 -5.22 4.54 -1.31
N LEU A 146 -6.05 4.28 -0.31
CA LEU A 146 -7.39 3.70 -0.51
C LEU A 146 -8.41 4.79 -0.27
N THR A 147 -9.26 5.07 -1.25
CA THR A 147 -10.19 6.19 -1.15
C THR A 147 -11.51 5.90 -1.84
N THR A 148 -12.56 6.58 -1.39
CA THR A 148 -13.85 6.59 -2.09
C THR A 148 -13.96 7.80 -3.02
N ASN A 149 -12.99 8.71 -2.99
CA ASN A 149 -13.03 9.94 -3.79
C ASN A 149 -11.62 10.34 -4.23
N ALA A 150 -11.17 9.77 -5.35
CA ALA A 150 -9.84 10.04 -5.89
C ALA A 150 -9.67 11.50 -6.34
N ASP A 151 -10.75 12.21 -6.64
CA ASP A 151 -10.68 13.60 -7.09
C ASP A 151 -10.03 14.51 -6.05
N THR A 152 -10.07 14.13 -4.76
CA THR A 152 -9.43 14.86 -3.68
C THR A 152 -7.93 15.03 -3.90
N PHE A 153 -7.30 14.13 -4.64
CA PHE A 153 -5.85 14.11 -4.84
C PHE A 153 -5.39 14.65 -6.19
N LEU A 154 -6.32 15.03 -7.05
CA LEU A 154 -6.00 15.43 -8.42
C LEU A 154 -5.89 16.94 -8.61
N GLN A 155 -5.81 17.67 -7.52
CA GLN A 155 -5.75 19.13 -7.57
C GLN A 155 -4.34 19.66 -7.39
#